data_961acd4b9587b1554f0d31b370bceaf1
#
_entry.id   961acd4b9587b1554f0d31b370bceaf1
#
_cell.length_a   1.000
_cell.length_b   1.000
_cell.length_c   1.000
_cell.angle_alpha   90.00
_cell.angle_beta   90.00
_cell.angle_gamma   90.00
#
_symmetry.space_group_name_H-M   'P 1'
#
loop_
_entity.id
_entity.type
_entity.pdbx_description
1 polymer ?
#
loop_
_entity_poly.entity_id
_entity_poly.type
_entity_poly.pdbx_seq_one_letter_code
_entity_poly.pdbx_strand_id
1 'polypeptide(L)'
;MSRPLEHGTSDEFRADRHLDVLVPTRNRPAELAVTLSGLAAQEGVPDFGVVVSDQSDDAPAYAHPAVATMVRVLRHQGHPVLLTRRLPRRGMAEHRASLLAASTARYVLCLDDDVWLAPGTLRRLVTAIAELGCGFVGNAVHGLSYRHDIRPETHRHYEEWDGPPAPERIRPGTPEWERALLHPAANLLHVTERLRLPHGSWRAYKVSWIGGCVLYDREKLVDAGGFDFWRRVPEKHQGEDVAAQLAVLERHGGAGVLPSGAFHLESPTTVTEREIEAWEVLLEQA
;
A
#
# COMPACT_ATOMS: atom_id res chain seq x y z
N MET A 1 17.60 -27.05 -14.13
CA MET A 1 18.16 -25.72 -13.81
C MET A 1 17.24 -24.67 -14.39
N SER A 2 16.67 -23.79 -13.56
CA SER A 2 15.81 -22.70 -14.03
C SER A 2 16.67 -21.64 -14.72
N ARG A 3 16.20 -21.10 -15.86
CA ARG A 3 16.84 -19.95 -16.50
C ARG A 3 16.83 -18.74 -15.55
N PRO A 4 17.88 -17.89 -15.53
CA PRO A 4 17.87 -16.63 -14.78
C PRO A 4 16.70 -15.75 -15.21
N LEU A 5 16.17 -14.95 -14.28
CA LEU A 5 15.19 -13.91 -14.60
C LEU A 5 15.89 -12.81 -15.41
N GLU A 6 15.31 -12.43 -16.52
CA GLU A 6 15.68 -11.20 -17.19
C GLU A 6 15.19 -10.02 -16.35
N HIS A 7 16.09 -9.10 -16.00
CA HIS A 7 15.73 -7.82 -15.39
C HIS A 7 15.11 -6.99 -16.52
N GLY A 8 13.79 -6.77 -16.51
CA GLY A 8 13.16 -5.87 -17.47
C GLY A 8 13.88 -4.52 -17.49
N THR A 9 14.05 -3.92 -18.66
CA THR A 9 14.65 -2.59 -18.76
C THR A 9 13.67 -1.55 -18.25
N SER A 10 14.17 -0.46 -17.64
CA SER A 10 13.34 0.65 -17.17
C SER A 10 12.53 1.29 -18.32
N ASP A 11 13.00 1.22 -19.57
CA ASP A 11 12.32 1.78 -20.73
C ASP A 11 11.11 0.93 -21.16
N GLU A 12 11.22 -0.40 -21.10
CA GLU A 12 10.07 -1.30 -21.34
C GLU A 12 8.98 -1.13 -20.27
N PHE A 13 9.37 -0.75 -19.06
CA PHE A 13 8.42 -0.52 -17.96
C PHE A 13 7.73 0.85 -18.03
N ARG A 14 8.27 1.84 -18.73
CA ARG A 14 7.75 3.22 -18.83
C ARG A 14 6.59 3.44 -19.82
N ALA A 15 5.94 2.39 -20.32
CA ALA A 15 4.72 2.57 -21.12
C ALA A 15 3.59 3.21 -20.28
N ASP A 16 2.76 4.06 -20.88
CA ASP A 16 1.58 4.64 -20.24
C ASP A 16 0.64 3.53 -19.77
N ARG A 17 0.58 3.32 -18.48
CA ARG A 17 -0.30 2.36 -17.81
C ARG A 17 -1.27 3.05 -16.87
N HIS A 18 -2.36 2.37 -16.63
CA HIS A 18 -3.37 2.86 -15.72
C HIS A 18 -2.96 2.68 -14.24
N LEU A 19 -2.27 1.60 -13.94
CA LEU A 19 -1.89 1.21 -12.58
C LEU A 19 -0.50 0.58 -12.53
N ASP A 20 0.30 0.96 -11.55
CA ASP A 20 1.51 0.23 -11.12
C ASP A 20 1.40 -0.14 -9.63
N VAL A 21 1.83 -1.36 -9.30
CA VAL A 21 1.93 -1.85 -7.93
C VAL A 21 3.39 -1.74 -7.49
N LEU A 22 3.63 -1.01 -6.41
CA LEU A 22 4.95 -0.68 -5.88
C LEU A 22 5.21 -1.48 -4.61
N VAL A 23 6.12 -2.46 -4.68
CA VAL A 23 6.40 -3.40 -3.58
C VAL A 23 7.84 -3.23 -3.09
N PRO A 24 8.06 -2.60 -1.93
CA PRO A 24 9.34 -2.65 -1.24
C PRO A 24 9.51 -4.02 -0.60
N THR A 25 10.73 -4.58 -0.61
CA THR A 25 11.01 -5.84 0.09
C THR A 25 12.41 -5.86 0.68
N ARG A 26 12.59 -6.64 1.76
CA ARG A 26 13.88 -6.90 2.37
C ARG A 26 13.88 -8.22 3.15
N ASN A 27 14.74 -9.16 2.73
CA ASN A 27 14.96 -10.44 3.42
C ASN A 27 13.68 -11.29 3.60
N ARG A 28 12.66 -11.11 2.75
CA ARG A 28 11.33 -11.75 2.84
C ARG A 28 10.90 -12.43 1.52
N PRO A 29 11.68 -13.38 1.00
CA PRO A 29 11.33 -14.01 -0.28
C PRO A 29 10.05 -14.86 -0.21
N ALA A 30 9.71 -15.44 0.94
CA ALA A 30 8.49 -16.24 1.10
C ALA A 30 7.26 -15.35 1.08
N GLU A 31 7.27 -14.28 1.86
CA GLU A 31 6.20 -13.28 1.94
C GLU A 31 5.98 -12.62 0.58
N LEU A 32 7.05 -12.16 -0.05
CA LEU A 32 6.99 -11.57 -1.39
C LEU A 32 6.36 -12.54 -2.41
N ALA A 33 6.70 -13.83 -2.37
CA ALA A 33 6.10 -14.82 -3.27
C ALA A 33 4.57 -14.93 -3.05
N VAL A 34 4.10 -14.88 -1.80
CA VAL A 34 2.67 -14.90 -1.46
C VAL A 34 1.98 -13.62 -1.93
N THR A 35 2.57 -12.45 -1.69
CA THR A 35 2.06 -11.16 -2.18
C THR A 35 1.92 -11.15 -3.69
N LEU A 36 2.96 -11.57 -4.42
CA LEU A 36 2.90 -11.69 -5.89
C LEU A 36 1.86 -12.70 -6.37
N SER A 37 1.61 -13.78 -5.61
CA SER A 37 0.54 -14.73 -5.95
C SER A 37 -0.85 -14.10 -5.86
N GLY A 38 -1.07 -13.23 -4.87
CA GLY A 38 -2.30 -12.45 -4.75
C GLY A 38 -2.48 -11.47 -5.92
N LEU A 39 -1.40 -10.87 -6.42
CA LEU A 39 -1.43 -10.02 -7.61
C LEU A 39 -1.74 -10.84 -8.88
N ALA A 40 -1.13 -12.01 -9.03
CA ALA A 40 -1.40 -12.90 -10.16
C ALA A 40 -2.84 -13.46 -10.19
N ALA A 41 -3.52 -13.45 -9.05
CA ALA A 41 -4.92 -13.88 -8.92
C ALA A 41 -5.94 -12.74 -9.12
N GLN A 42 -5.50 -11.52 -9.46
CA GLN A 42 -6.44 -10.42 -9.66
C GLN A 42 -7.24 -10.56 -10.95
N GLU A 43 -8.52 -10.20 -10.88
CA GLU A 43 -9.48 -10.33 -11.98
C GLU A 43 -10.16 -9.00 -12.28
N GLY A 44 -10.46 -8.77 -13.58
CA GLY A 44 -11.24 -7.61 -14.04
C GLY A 44 -10.56 -6.27 -13.79
N VAL A 45 -9.24 -6.25 -13.74
CA VAL A 45 -8.41 -5.04 -13.57
C VAL A 45 -7.87 -4.63 -14.94
N PRO A 46 -7.74 -3.32 -15.25
CA PRO A 46 -6.91 -2.88 -16.36
C PRO A 46 -5.47 -3.42 -16.24
N ASP A 47 -4.73 -3.44 -17.35
CA ASP A 47 -3.32 -3.84 -17.33
C ASP A 47 -2.55 -3.06 -16.28
N PHE A 48 -1.86 -3.79 -15.41
CA PHE A 48 -1.05 -3.21 -14.36
C PHE A 48 0.39 -3.70 -14.45
N GLY A 49 1.32 -2.83 -14.05
CA GLY A 49 2.72 -3.20 -13.85
C GLY A 49 3.02 -3.48 -12.39
N VAL A 50 4.14 -4.20 -12.14
CA VAL A 50 4.64 -4.45 -10.78
C VAL A 50 6.08 -4.00 -10.69
N VAL A 51 6.40 -3.11 -9.76
CA VAL A 51 7.76 -2.70 -9.43
C VAL A 51 8.14 -3.33 -8.10
N VAL A 52 9.11 -4.23 -8.10
CA VAL A 52 9.70 -4.78 -6.88
C VAL A 52 11.05 -4.12 -6.66
N SER A 53 11.21 -3.43 -5.54
CA SER A 53 12.48 -2.86 -5.12
C SER A 53 13.02 -3.59 -3.90
N ASP A 54 14.19 -4.19 -4.03
CA ASP A 54 14.79 -5.07 -3.06
C ASP A 54 15.94 -4.39 -2.31
N GLN A 55 15.90 -4.50 -0.98
CA GLN A 55 16.96 -4.04 -0.07
C GLN A 55 17.53 -5.17 0.79
N SER A 56 17.42 -6.42 0.34
CA SER A 56 17.97 -7.59 1.04
C SER A 56 19.49 -7.48 1.24
N ASP A 57 19.95 -8.00 2.37
CA ASP A 57 21.33 -7.86 2.78
C ASP A 57 22.29 -8.69 1.88
N ASP A 58 21.92 -9.94 1.60
CA ASP A 58 22.72 -10.87 0.77
C ASP A 58 22.16 -10.95 -0.66
N ALA A 59 21.56 -12.10 -1.01
CA ALA A 59 20.94 -12.28 -2.30
C ALA A 59 19.59 -11.57 -2.37
N PRO A 60 19.23 -10.97 -3.51
CA PRO A 60 17.92 -10.32 -3.62
C PRO A 60 16.79 -11.36 -3.51
N ALA A 61 15.69 -10.97 -2.85
CA ALA A 61 14.52 -11.83 -2.65
C ALA A 61 13.96 -12.39 -3.96
N TYR A 62 14.03 -11.63 -5.05
CA TYR A 62 13.58 -12.08 -6.37
C TYR A 62 14.47 -13.16 -7.02
N ALA A 63 15.66 -13.44 -6.48
CA ALA A 63 16.47 -14.59 -6.88
C ALA A 63 15.94 -15.91 -6.29
N HIS A 64 15.08 -15.85 -5.26
CA HIS A 64 14.48 -17.05 -4.69
C HIS A 64 13.53 -17.73 -5.70
N PRO A 65 13.57 -19.09 -5.85
CA PRO A 65 12.82 -19.81 -6.88
C PRO A 65 11.31 -19.53 -6.88
N ALA A 66 10.69 -19.40 -5.71
CA ALA A 66 9.25 -19.12 -5.60
C ALA A 66 8.92 -17.73 -6.15
N VAL A 67 9.67 -16.69 -5.77
CA VAL A 67 9.50 -15.32 -6.29
C VAL A 67 9.73 -15.27 -7.79
N ALA A 68 10.85 -15.87 -8.25
CA ALA A 68 11.17 -15.96 -9.67
C ALA A 68 10.06 -16.66 -10.49
N THR A 69 9.38 -17.65 -9.89
CA THR A 69 8.25 -18.31 -10.54
C THR A 69 7.05 -17.39 -10.64
N MET A 70 6.69 -16.67 -9.55
CA MET A 70 5.56 -15.73 -9.57
C MET A 70 5.79 -14.56 -10.53
N VAL A 71 7.02 -14.06 -10.64
CA VAL A 71 7.40 -13.06 -11.65
C VAL A 71 7.15 -13.58 -13.08
N ARG A 72 7.52 -14.84 -13.36
CA ARG A 72 7.23 -15.46 -14.66
C ARG A 72 5.74 -15.63 -14.92
N VAL A 73 4.96 -15.99 -13.90
CA VAL A 73 3.48 -16.09 -13.99
C VAL A 73 2.89 -14.73 -14.35
N LEU A 74 3.22 -13.68 -13.62
CA LEU A 74 2.74 -12.31 -13.90
C LEU A 74 3.10 -11.87 -15.33
N ARG A 75 4.34 -12.07 -15.76
CA ARG A 75 4.76 -11.75 -17.13
C ARG A 75 4.03 -12.58 -18.18
N HIS A 76 3.77 -13.86 -17.92
CA HIS A 76 2.98 -14.72 -18.80
C HIS A 76 1.52 -14.25 -18.93
N GLN A 77 0.96 -13.68 -17.86
CA GLN A 77 -0.36 -13.06 -17.85
C GLN A 77 -0.40 -11.66 -18.52
N GLY A 78 0.74 -11.14 -18.99
CA GLY A 78 0.85 -9.84 -19.64
C GLY A 78 1.16 -8.68 -18.71
N HIS A 79 1.40 -8.95 -17.42
CA HIS A 79 1.78 -7.91 -16.46
C HIS A 79 3.30 -7.70 -16.46
N PRO A 80 3.81 -6.53 -16.90
CA PRO A 80 5.24 -6.25 -16.85
C PRO A 80 5.71 -6.17 -15.38
N VAL A 81 6.89 -6.73 -15.11
CA VAL A 81 7.50 -6.72 -13.77
C VAL A 81 8.90 -6.14 -13.87
N LEU A 82 9.12 -5.02 -13.19
CA LEU A 82 10.43 -4.39 -13.01
C LEU A 82 11.02 -4.84 -11.67
N LEU A 83 12.21 -5.42 -11.72
CA LEU A 83 12.97 -5.85 -10.54
C LEU A 83 14.17 -4.93 -10.35
N THR A 84 14.27 -4.29 -9.21
CA THR A 84 15.37 -3.38 -8.88
C THR A 84 16.01 -3.77 -7.56
N ARG A 85 17.30 -3.43 -7.40
CA ARG A 85 18.00 -3.52 -6.11
C ARG A 85 18.43 -2.13 -5.69
N ARG A 86 18.05 -1.74 -4.46
CA ARG A 86 18.26 -0.38 -3.96
C ARG A 86 19.17 -0.37 -2.73
N LEU A 87 20.49 -0.22 -2.96
CA LEU A 87 21.50 -0.15 -1.93
C LEU A 87 22.41 1.09 -2.17
N PRO A 88 23.02 1.70 -1.13
CA PRO A 88 22.77 1.44 0.28
C PRO A 88 21.36 1.86 0.72
N ARG A 89 20.87 1.30 1.83
CA ARG A 89 19.59 1.67 2.42
C ARG A 89 19.66 3.07 3.04
N ARG A 90 18.59 3.86 2.84
CA ARG A 90 18.45 5.21 3.39
C ARG A 90 17.10 5.45 4.05
N GLY A 91 16.49 4.39 4.59
CA GLY A 91 15.18 4.42 5.22
C GLY A 91 14.02 4.13 4.26
N MET A 92 12.84 3.89 4.84
CA MET A 92 11.64 3.51 4.06
C MET A 92 11.09 4.64 3.20
N ALA A 93 11.17 5.90 3.66
CA ALA A 93 10.72 7.03 2.85
C ALA A 93 11.51 7.17 1.55
N GLU A 94 12.84 7.00 1.58
CA GLU A 94 13.68 6.98 0.36
C GLU A 94 13.34 5.79 -0.54
N HIS A 95 13.11 4.62 0.06
CA HIS A 95 12.74 3.42 -0.68
C HIS A 95 11.42 3.62 -1.45
N ARG A 96 10.37 4.16 -0.79
CA ARG A 96 9.09 4.49 -1.43
C ARG A 96 9.24 5.62 -2.46
N ALA A 97 10.07 6.63 -2.20
CA ALA A 97 10.38 7.68 -3.19
C ALA A 97 11.00 7.09 -4.47
N SER A 98 11.93 6.13 -4.32
CA SER A 98 12.57 5.47 -5.47
C SER A 98 11.59 4.59 -6.26
N LEU A 99 10.66 3.90 -5.57
CA LEU A 99 9.58 3.13 -6.19
C LEU A 99 8.62 4.05 -6.97
N LEU A 100 8.20 5.17 -6.36
CA LEU A 100 7.35 6.16 -7.02
C LEU A 100 7.99 6.75 -8.27
N ALA A 101 9.30 7.03 -8.21
CA ALA A 101 10.07 7.55 -9.35
C ALA A 101 10.22 6.55 -10.50
N ALA A 102 10.08 5.24 -10.23
CA ALA A 102 10.13 4.19 -11.24
C ALA A 102 8.81 4.02 -12.01
N SER A 103 7.73 4.65 -11.57
CA SER A 103 6.39 4.56 -12.17
C SER A 103 5.99 5.86 -12.86
N THR A 104 5.31 5.72 -14.00
CA THR A 104 4.62 6.81 -14.72
C THR A 104 3.10 6.59 -14.80
N ALA A 105 2.60 5.53 -14.19
CA ALA A 105 1.18 5.20 -14.19
C ALA A 105 0.32 6.28 -13.54
N ARG A 106 -0.94 6.38 -13.98
CA ARG A 106 -1.92 7.31 -13.39
C ARG A 106 -2.16 7.00 -11.91
N TYR A 107 -2.30 5.73 -11.56
CA TYR A 107 -2.47 5.29 -10.20
C TYR A 107 -1.28 4.45 -9.74
N VAL A 108 -0.91 4.57 -8.48
CA VAL A 108 0.15 3.76 -7.87
C VAL A 108 -0.37 3.12 -6.59
N LEU A 109 -0.28 1.80 -6.52
CA LEU A 109 -0.59 1.05 -5.30
C LEU A 109 0.70 0.83 -4.51
N CYS A 110 0.85 1.45 -3.36
CA CYS A 110 1.84 1.07 -2.37
C CYS A 110 1.34 -0.17 -1.64
N LEU A 111 2.03 -1.30 -1.83
CA LEU A 111 1.67 -2.60 -1.27
C LEU A 111 2.87 -3.18 -0.52
N ASP A 112 2.67 -3.57 0.74
CA ASP A 112 3.72 -4.22 1.52
C ASP A 112 3.94 -5.67 1.06
N ASP A 113 5.16 -6.18 1.25
CA ASP A 113 5.60 -7.49 0.74
C ASP A 113 5.02 -8.70 1.51
N ASP A 114 4.24 -8.44 2.56
CA ASP A 114 3.56 -9.42 3.40
C ASP A 114 2.02 -9.24 3.40
N VAL A 115 1.48 -8.68 2.32
CA VAL A 115 0.04 -8.49 2.12
C VAL A 115 -0.46 -9.32 0.93
N TRP A 116 -1.38 -10.26 1.19
CA TRP A 116 -2.09 -11.00 0.16
C TRP A 116 -3.40 -10.32 -0.20
N LEU A 117 -3.68 -10.15 -1.50
CA LEU A 117 -4.91 -9.54 -2.00
C LEU A 117 -5.87 -10.60 -2.54
N ALA A 118 -7.10 -10.60 -2.05
CA ALA A 118 -8.18 -11.42 -2.60
C ALA A 118 -8.53 -11.01 -4.05
N PRO A 119 -9.00 -11.94 -4.89
CA PRO A 119 -9.43 -11.63 -6.26
C PRO A 119 -10.43 -10.47 -6.31
N GLY A 120 -10.28 -9.58 -7.29
CA GLY A 120 -11.12 -8.39 -7.48
C GLY A 120 -10.82 -7.20 -6.56
N THR A 121 -9.84 -7.30 -5.67
CA THR A 121 -9.46 -6.20 -4.76
C THR A 121 -8.89 -5.01 -5.53
N LEU A 122 -7.98 -5.23 -6.49
CA LEU A 122 -7.44 -4.15 -7.32
C LEU A 122 -8.54 -3.44 -8.12
N ARG A 123 -9.44 -4.19 -8.75
CA ARG A 123 -10.59 -3.61 -9.47
C ARG A 123 -11.40 -2.70 -8.58
N ARG A 124 -11.73 -3.13 -7.36
CA ARG A 124 -12.51 -2.33 -6.40
C ARG A 124 -11.81 -1.04 -6.02
N LEU A 125 -10.50 -1.09 -5.73
CA LEU A 125 -9.71 0.11 -5.42
C LEU A 125 -9.66 1.09 -6.60
N VAL A 126 -9.40 0.60 -7.82
CA VAL A 126 -9.37 1.44 -9.03
C VAL A 126 -10.73 2.07 -9.31
N THR A 127 -11.81 1.31 -9.16
CA THR A 127 -13.18 1.84 -9.29
C THR A 127 -13.44 2.92 -8.23
N ALA A 128 -13.12 2.64 -6.97
CA ALA A 128 -13.36 3.57 -5.89
C ALA A 128 -12.60 4.90 -6.06
N ILE A 129 -11.30 4.87 -6.38
CA ILE A 129 -10.53 6.11 -6.56
C ILE A 129 -11.03 6.92 -7.76
N ALA A 130 -11.44 6.25 -8.84
CA ALA A 130 -11.98 6.92 -10.01
C ALA A 130 -13.33 7.60 -9.74
N GLU A 131 -14.22 6.94 -8.99
CA GLU A 131 -15.54 7.47 -8.63
C GLU A 131 -15.44 8.57 -7.57
N LEU A 132 -14.60 8.40 -6.56
CA LEU A 132 -14.43 9.35 -5.46
C LEU A 132 -13.61 10.58 -5.85
N GLY A 133 -12.72 10.46 -6.80
CA GLY A 133 -11.87 11.56 -7.26
C GLY A 133 -10.95 12.15 -6.17
N CYS A 134 -10.66 11.40 -5.09
CA CYS A 134 -9.79 11.84 -3.99
C CYS A 134 -8.30 11.53 -4.24
N GLY A 135 -7.44 11.88 -3.28
CA GLY A 135 -6.00 11.69 -3.40
C GLY A 135 -5.54 10.25 -3.23
N PHE A 136 -6.22 9.48 -2.37
CA PHE A 136 -5.97 8.05 -2.20
C PHE A 136 -7.21 7.29 -1.75
N VAL A 137 -7.21 6.00 -2.00
CA VAL A 137 -8.07 5.03 -1.34
C VAL A 137 -7.23 3.86 -0.84
N GLY A 138 -7.65 3.19 0.22
CA GLY A 138 -6.88 2.06 0.72
C GLY A 138 -7.74 1.01 1.40
N ASN A 139 -7.12 -0.15 1.58
CA ASN A 139 -7.71 -1.28 2.27
C ASN A 139 -6.99 -1.53 3.59
N ALA A 140 -7.73 -1.60 4.68
CA ALA A 140 -7.17 -2.09 5.93
C ALA A 140 -6.67 -3.53 5.76
N VAL A 141 -5.46 -3.79 6.22
CA VAL A 141 -4.84 -5.11 6.12
C VAL A 141 -5.21 -5.93 7.35
N HIS A 142 -5.99 -7.01 7.13
CA HIS A 142 -6.52 -7.82 8.23
C HIS A 142 -5.56 -8.91 8.68
N GLY A 143 -5.26 -8.95 9.98
CA GLY A 143 -4.63 -10.11 10.63
C GLY A 143 -5.69 -11.15 11.00
N LEU A 144 -5.70 -12.31 10.30
CA LEU A 144 -6.75 -13.32 10.51
C LEU A 144 -6.60 -14.09 11.82
N SER A 145 -5.45 -14.05 12.49
CA SER A 145 -5.30 -14.58 13.85
C SER A 145 -6.20 -13.84 14.86
N TYR A 146 -6.58 -12.60 14.56
CA TYR A 146 -7.48 -11.77 15.36
C TYR A 146 -8.96 -11.88 14.96
N ARG A 147 -9.34 -12.85 14.10
CA ARG A 147 -10.72 -12.97 13.61
C ARG A 147 -11.76 -13.11 14.74
N HIS A 148 -11.39 -13.69 15.86
CA HIS A 148 -12.28 -13.87 17.01
C HIS A 148 -12.07 -12.84 18.13
N ASP A 149 -11.15 -11.89 17.95
CA ASP A 149 -10.89 -10.78 18.88
C ASP A 149 -11.73 -9.57 18.46
N ILE A 150 -13.01 -9.55 18.89
CA ILE A 150 -13.95 -8.49 18.54
C ILE A 150 -13.80 -7.34 19.54
N ARG A 151 -13.54 -6.13 19.04
CA ARG A 151 -13.29 -4.90 19.83
C ARG A 151 -14.35 -3.84 19.54
N PRO A 152 -15.57 -3.94 20.12
CA PRO A 152 -16.68 -3.04 19.79
C PRO A 152 -16.38 -1.56 20.06
N GLU A 153 -15.53 -1.28 21.04
CA GLU A 153 -15.12 0.09 21.41
C GLU A 153 -14.34 0.78 20.29
N THR A 154 -13.62 0.04 19.45
CA THR A 154 -12.90 0.61 18.31
C THR A 154 -13.84 0.88 17.14
N HIS A 155 -14.92 0.11 17.01
CA HIS A 155 -15.87 0.25 15.90
C HIS A 155 -16.65 1.57 15.91
N ARG A 156 -16.66 2.31 17.04
CA ARG A 156 -17.27 3.65 17.15
C ARG A 156 -16.58 4.69 16.27
N HIS A 157 -15.31 4.45 15.90
CA HIS A 157 -14.55 5.34 15.02
C HIS A 157 -14.87 5.13 13.53
N TYR A 158 -15.74 4.16 13.21
CA TYR A 158 -16.19 3.95 11.84
C TYR A 158 -17.21 5.00 11.44
N GLU A 159 -16.90 5.76 10.39
CA GLU A 159 -17.75 6.78 9.80
C GLU A 159 -17.67 6.69 8.28
N GLU A 160 -18.81 6.55 7.60
CA GLU A 160 -18.86 6.54 6.13
C GLU A 160 -18.75 7.95 5.57
N TRP A 161 -18.19 8.06 4.37
CA TRP A 161 -18.30 9.27 3.58
C TRP A 161 -19.70 9.36 2.96
N ASP A 162 -20.34 10.52 3.09
CA ASP A 162 -21.54 10.88 2.34
C ASP A 162 -21.11 11.69 1.09
N GLY A 163 -20.73 10.95 0.02
CA GLY A 163 -20.19 11.53 -1.19
C GLY A 163 -18.66 11.50 -1.29
N PRO A 164 -18.06 12.28 -2.20
CA PRO A 164 -16.60 12.33 -2.38
C PRO A 164 -15.86 12.80 -1.12
N PRO A 165 -14.72 12.16 -0.76
CA PRO A 165 -13.91 12.60 0.36
C PRO A 165 -13.42 14.04 0.20
N ALA A 166 -13.71 14.88 1.20
CA ALA A 166 -13.19 16.23 1.26
C ALA A 166 -11.77 16.26 1.86
N PRO A 167 -10.96 17.29 1.59
CA PRO A 167 -9.72 17.55 2.30
C PRO A 167 -9.93 17.68 3.82
N GLU A 168 -9.10 16.98 4.59
CA GLU A 168 -9.13 17.01 6.07
C GLU A 168 -7.72 17.25 6.61
N ARG A 169 -7.59 18.21 7.52
CA ARG A 169 -6.34 18.46 8.27
C ARG A 169 -6.35 17.67 9.58
N ILE A 170 -5.75 16.49 9.56
CA ILE A 170 -5.71 15.60 10.72
C ILE A 170 -4.42 15.82 11.51
N ARG A 171 -4.55 15.89 12.84
CA ARG A 171 -3.43 16.14 13.75
C ARG A 171 -3.54 15.24 15.00
N PRO A 172 -2.42 14.86 15.63
CA PRO A 172 -2.42 14.15 16.91
C PRO A 172 -3.30 14.84 17.94
N GLY A 173 -4.06 14.06 18.70
CA GLY A 173 -4.97 14.56 19.74
C GLY A 173 -6.32 15.06 19.24
N THR A 174 -6.60 15.03 17.95
CA THR A 174 -7.95 15.30 17.42
C THR A 174 -8.79 14.02 17.34
N PRO A 175 -10.13 14.11 17.36
CA PRO A 175 -10.99 12.93 17.18
C PRO A 175 -10.73 12.18 15.86
N GLU A 176 -10.39 12.91 14.80
CA GLU A 176 -10.08 12.35 13.48
C GLU A 176 -8.82 11.46 13.54
N TRP A 177 -7.85 11.80 14.39
CA TRP A 177 -6.64 10.99 14.61
C TRP A 177 -6.97 9.61 15.15
N GLU A 178 -7.96 9.50 16.03
CA GLU A 178 -8.38 8.24 16.64
C GLU A 178 -8.98 7.23 15.64
N ARG A 179 -9.34 7.66 14.42
CA ARG A 179 -9.78 6.75 13.34
C ARG A 179 -8.74 5.67 13.04
N ALA A 180 -7.46 5.90 13.33
CA ALA A 180 -6.40 4.90 13.22
C ALA A 180 -6.66 3.65 14.07
N LEU A 181 -7.41 3.77 15.17
CA LEU A 181 -7.77 2.64 16.04
C LEU A 181 -8.66 1.59 15.34
N LEU A 182 -9.26 1.93 14.20
CA LEU A 182 -10.02 0.97 13.38
C LEU A 182 -9.14 -0.05 12.65
N HIS A 183 -7.89 0.29 12.33
CA HIS A 183 -7.08 -0.48 11.38
C HIS A 183 -6.39 -1.73 11.98
N PRO A 184 -5.97 -1.76 13.28
CA PRO A 184 -5.34 -2.93 13.85
C PRO A 184 -6.23 -4.18 13.86
N ALA A 185 -5.57 -5.35 13.87
CA ALA A 185 -6.21 -6.66 14.02
C ALA A 185 -7.20 -6.99 12.89
N ALA A 186 -8.45 -7.32 13.21
CA ALA A 186 -9.52 -7.63 12.27
C ALA A 186 -10.73 -6.70 12.42
N ASN A 187 -10.57 -5.52 13.01
CA ASN A 187 -11.68 -4.62 13.34
C ASN A 187 -12.56 -4.30 12.11
N LEU A 188 -11.96 -3.93 10.98
CA LEU A 188 -12.71 -3.59 9.77
C LEU A 188 -13.28 -4.82 9.03
N LEU A 189 -12.76 -6.03 9.30
CA LEU A 189 -13.44 -7.26 8.90
C LEU A 189 -14.76 -7.41 9.66
N HIS A 190 -14.76 -7.22 10.99
CA HIS A 190 -15.97 -7.27 11.81
C HIS A 190 -16.99 -6.18 11.43
N VAL A 191 -16.52 -4.96 11.12
CA VAL A 191 -17.39 -3.90 10.59
C VAL A 191 -18.04 -4.33 9.29
N THR A 192 -17.26 -4.89 8.35
CA THR A 192 -17.76 -5.37 7.05
C THR A 192 -18.82 -6.45 7.21
N GLU A 193 -18.60 -7.42 8.09
CA GLU A 193 -19.57 -8.49 8.39
C GLU A 193 -20.88 -7.93 8.93
N ARG A 194 -20.80 -6.91 9.81
CA ARG A 194 -22.00 -6.22 10.37
C ARG A 194 -22.77 -5.46 9.31
N LEU A 195 -22.08 -4.82 8.35
CA LEU A 195 -22.73 -4.03 7.29
C LEU A 195 -23.48 -4.88 6.27
N ARG A 196 -23.15 -6.17 6.13
CA ARG A 196 -23.78 -7.11 5.19
C ARG A 196 -23.90 -6.53 3.76
N LEU A 197 -22.81 -5.97 3.26
CA LEU A 197 -22.81 -5.33 1.95
C LEU A 197 -23.26 -6.29 0.84
N PRO A 198 -24.11 -5.86 -0.10
CA PRO A 198 -24.44 -6.65 -1.28
C PRO A 198 -23.19 -7.05 -2.06
N HIS A 199 -23.24 -8.21 -2.70
CA HIS A 199 -22.12 -8.70 -3.52
C HIS A 199 -21.73 -7.66 -4.59
N GLY A 200 -20.45 -7.36 -4.69
CA GLY A 200 -19.91 -6.38 -5.65
C GLY A 200 -20.05 -4.91 -5.25
N SER A 201 -20.80 -4.60 -4.18
CA SER A 201 -20.86 -3.24 -3.66
C SER A 201 -19.66 -2.92 -2.75
N TRP A 202 -19.41 -1.63 -2.56
CA TRP A 202 -18.37 -1.12 -1.67
C TRP A 202 -18.84 0.14 -0.92
N ARG A 203 -18.12 0.50 0.15
CA ARG A 203 -18.33 1.72 0.93
C ARG A 203 -17.02 2.43 1.16
N ALA A 204 -17.03 3.76 1.07
CA ALA A 204 -15.94 4.62 1.48
C ALA A 204 -16.13 5.02 2.94
N TYR A 205 -15.06 4.98 3.74
CA TYR A 205 -15.08 5.43 5.12
C TYR A 205 -13.92 6.37 5.43
N LYS A 206 -14.11 7.21 6.45
CA LYS A 206 -13.13 8.20 6.89
C LYS A 206 -11.95 7.53 7.58
N VAL A 207 -10.74 7.99 7.28
CA VAL A 207 -9.49 7.45 7.81
C VAL A 207 -8.58 8.56 8.31
N SER A 208 -7.66 8.24 9.19
CA SER A 208 -6.48 9.06 9.44
C SER A 208 -5.32 8.62 8.56
N TRP A 209 -5.08 7.32 8.45
CA TRP A 209 -4.15 6.67 7.51
C TRP A 209 -4.47 5.18 7.41
N ILE A 210 -3.85 4.52 6.44
CA ILE A 210 -3.96 3.08 6.20
C ILE A 210 -2.56 2.52 5.97
N GLY A 211 -2.18 1.46 6.68
CA GLY A 211 -0.92 0.75 6.45
C GLY A 211 -1.04 -0.33 5.36
N GLY A 212 0.02 -0.57 4.64
CA GLY A 212 0.27 -1.77 3.84
C GLY A 212 -0.46 -1.93 2.51
N CYS A 213 -1.57 -1.21 2.25
CA CYS A 213 -2.33 -1.33 0.99
C CYS A 213 -3.05 -0.03 0.63
N VAL A 214 -2.38 0.89 -0.08
CA VAL A 214 -2.90 2.23 -0.41
C VAL A 214 -2.69 2.56 -1.88
N LEU A 215 -3.78 2.81 -2.58
CA LEU A 215 -3.81 3.25 -3.97
C LEU A 215 -3.91 4.78 -4.02
N TYR A 216 -2.93 5.42 -4.63
CA TYR A 216 -2.89 6.87 -4.82
C TYR A 216 -3.21 7.26 -6.26
N ASP A 217 -3.87 8.39 -6.44
CA ASP A 217 -3.73 9.20 -7.65
C ASP A 217 -2.31 9.78 -7.64
N ARG A 218 -1.49 9.36 -8.59
CA ARG A 218 -0.06 9.67 -8.61
C ARG A 218 0.20 11.19 -8.69
N GLU A 219 -0.57 11.92 -9.48
CA GLU A 219 -0.41 13.38 -9.61
C GLU A 219 -0.70 14.06 -8.28
N LYS A 220 -1.75 13.66 -7.58
CA LYS A 220 -2.13 14.20 -6.28
C LYS A 220 -1.13 13.83 -5.18
N LEU A 221 -0.57 12.61 -5.22
CA LEU A 221 0.51 12.23 -4.31
C LEU A 221 1.75 13.11 -4.54
N VAL A 222 2.15 13.31 -5.79
CA VAL A 222 3.30 14.16 -6.14
C VAL A 222 3.05 15.63 -5.78
N ASP A 223 1.84 16.15 -6.04
CA ASP A 223 1.44 17.52 -5.65
C ASP A 223 1.50 17.72 -4.13
N ALA A 224 1.16 16.69 -3.35
CA ALA A 224 1.28 16.72 -1.90
C ALA A 224 2.73 16.54 -1.39
N GLY A 225 3.72 16.37 -2.28
CA GLY A 225 5.13 16.20 -1.97
C GLY A 225 5.63 14.76 -1.99
N GLY A 226 4.75 13.79 -2.23
CA GLY A 226 5.12 12.37 -2.33
C GLY A 226 5.85 11.87 -1.09
N PHE A 227 6.99 11.22 -1.32
CA PHE A 227 7.90 10.77 -0.28
C PHE A 227 9.20 11.60 -0.23
N ASP A 228 9.26 12.79 -0.86
CA ASP A 228 10.47 13.61 -0.95
C ASP A 228 10.97 14.14 0.39
N PHE A 229 10.13 14.09 1.42
CA PHE A 229 10.49 14.38 2.79
C PHE A 229 11.59 13.46 3.35
N TRP A 230 11.92 12.36 2.68
CA TRP A 230 13.03 11.48 3.07
C TRP A 230 14.36 12.22 3.28
N ARG A 231 14.54 13.37 2.64
CA ARG A 231 15.72 14.22 2.80
C ARG A 231 15.75 14.99 4.13
N ARG A 232 14.61 15.05 4.83
CA ARG A 232 14.42 15.82 6.06
C ARG A 232 14.26 14.94 7.30
N VAL A 233 14.05 13.63 7.10
CA VAL A 233 13.91 12.68 8.20
C VAL A 233 15.17 11.82 8.32
N PRO A 234 15.54 11.37 9.52
CA PRO A 234 16.65 10.43 9.72
C PRO A 234 16.42 9.13 8.93
N GLU A 235 17.50 8.41 8.60
CA GLU A 235 17.39 7.13 7.88
C GLU A 235 16.64 6.04 8.69
N LYS A 236 16.75 6.11 10.02
CA LYS A 236 16.07 5.21 10.97
C LYS A 236 14.75 5.83 11.43
N HIS A 237 13.70 5.59 10.65
CA HIS A 237 12.35 6.09 10.93
C HIS A 237 11.29 5.04 10.57
N GLN A 238 10.09 5.28 11.08
CA GLN A 238 8.83 4.64 10.68
C GLN A 238 7.78 5.70 10.36
N GLY A 239 6.57 5.30 9.93
CA GLY A 239 5.44 6.20 9.71
C GLY A 239 5.60 7.09 8.47
N GLU A 240 6.39 6.70 7.49
CA GLU A 240 6.53 7.41 6.22
C GLU A 240 5.24 7.36 5.39
N ASP A 241 4.50 6.29 5.49
CA ASP A 241 3.18 6.13 4.86
C ASP A 241 2.15 7.05 5.53
N VAL A 242 2.19 7.17 6.87
CA VAL A 242 1.38 8.13 7.63
C VAL A 242 1.67 9.56 7.17
N ALA A 243 2.96 9.93 7.11
CA ALA A 243 3.37 11.27 6.70
C ALA A 243 2.87 11.65 5.30
N ALA A 244 3.04 10.75 4.33
CA ALA A 244 2.57 10.97 2.97
C ALA A 244 1.04 11.07 2.89
N GLN A 245 0.31 10.20 3.61
CA GLN A 245 -1.15 10.21 3.61
C GLN A 245 -1.72 11.46 4.27
N LEU A 246 -1.16 11.94 5.38
CA LEU A 246 -1.59 13.19 6.03
C LEU A 246 -1.45 14.39 5.08
N ALA A 247 -0.35 14.46 4.31
CA ALA A 247 -0.15 15.51 3.31
C ALA A 247 -1.16 15.43 2.16
N VAL A 248 -1.48 14.21 1.69
CA VAL A 248 -2.50 13.99 0.66
C VAL A 248 -3.91 14.28 1.18
N LEU A 249 -4.24 13.84 2.41
CA LEU A 249 -5.53 14.13 3.05
C LEU A 249 -5.80 15.63 3.15
N GLU A 250 -4.81 16.40 3.56
CA GLU A 250 -4.95 17.86 3.74
C GLU A 250 -5.22 18.59 2.43
N ARG A 251 -4.80 18.05 1.27
CA ARG A 251 -4.95 18.69 -0.04
C ARG A 251 -6.05 18.09 -0.91
N HIS A 252 -6.20 16.77 -0.87
CA HIS A 252 -6.98 16.03 -1.87
C HIS A 252 -7.98 15.05 -1.27
N GLY A 253 -8.05 14.94 0.05
CA GLY A 253 -8.88 13.94 0.72
C GLY A 253 -8.41 12.50 0.48
N GLY A 254 -9.02 11.58 1.21
CA GLY A 254 -8.74 10.16 1.10
C GLY A 254 -9.79 9.31 1.81
N ALA A 255 -9.82 8.01 1.53
CA ALA A 255 -10.80 7.10 2.12
C ALA A 255 -10.24 5.69 2.30
N GLY A 256 -10.76 5.00 3.30
CA GLY A 256 -10.71 3.54 3.34
C GLY A 256 -11.86 2.94 2.52
N VAL A 257 -11.69 1.73 2.01
CA VAL A 257 -12.69 1.02 1.20
C VAL A 257 -13.04 -0.32 1.84
N LEU A 258 -14.34 -0.59 1.98
CA LEU A 258 -14.88 -1.87 2.43
C LEU A 258 -15.71 -2.54 1.32
N PRO A 259 -15.69 -3.89 1.23
CA PRO A 259 -14.81 -4.81 1.96
C PRO A 259 -13.36 -4.62 1.55
N SER A 260 -12.41 -4.86 2.48
CA SER A 260 -10.99 -4.67 2.20
C SER A 260 -10.49 -5.67 1.14
N GLY A 261 -10.46 -6.95 1.47
CA GLY A 261 -9.81 -7.98 0.65
C GLY A 261 -8.28 -8.00 0.75
N ALA A 262 -7.68 -7.24 1.68
CA ALA A 262 -6.27 -7.27 1.97
C ALA A 262 -6.01 -8.02 3.30
N PHE A 263 -5.08 -8.99 3.28
CA PHE A 263 -4.78 -9.86 4.41
C PHE A 263 -3.29 -9.85 4.72
N HIS A 264 -2.97 -9.60 5.98
CA HIS A 264 -1.61 -9.59 6.48
C HIS A 264 -1.10 -11.00 6.71
N LEU A 265 0.12 -11.31 6.30
CA LEU A 265 0.75 -12.61 6.58
C LEU A 265 1.22 -12.73 8.04
N GLU A 266 1.14 -11.65 8.80
CA GLU A 266 1.51 -11.56 10.22
C GLU A 266 2.98 -11.95 10.49
N SER A 267 3.84 -11.76 9.49
CA SER A 267 5.28 -11.98 9.59
C SER A 267 5.94 -10.92 10.49
N PRO A 268 7.04 -11.25 11.17
CA PRO A 268 7.80 -10.28 11.94
C PRO A 268 8.24 -9.09 11.08
N THR A 269 8.19 -7.88 11.66
CA THR A 269 8.63 -6.68 10.93
C THR A 269 10.13 -6.70 10.60
N THR A 270 10.49 -6.17 9.43
CA THR A 270 11.90 -5.93 9.05
C THR A 270 12.40 -4.54 9.46
N VAL A 271 11.50 -3.64 9.88
CA VAL A 271 11.85 -2.33 10.45
C VAL A 271 11.98 -2.49 11.95
N THR A 272 13.19 -2.73 12.43
CA THR A 272 13.49 -2.99 13.85
C THR A 272 13.78 -1.72 14.66
N GLU A 273 14.21 -0.63 13.99
CA GLU A 273 14.52 0.65 14.60
C GLU A 273 13.37 1.62 14.35
N ARG A 274 12.58 1.89 15.39
CA ARG A 274 11.32 2.64 15.34
C ARG A 274 11.30 3.81 16.32
N GLU A 275 12.45 4.45 16.52
CA GLU A 275 12.60 5.52 17.51
C GLU A 275 12.02 6.86 17.03
N ILE A 276 11.88 7.04 15.72
CA ILE A 276 11.49 8.31 15.10
C ILE A 276 10.30 8.08 14.18
N GLU A 277 9.23 8.83 14.43
CA GLU A 277 8.08 8.92 13.55
C GLU A 277 8.30 10.02 12.50
N ALA A 278 8.28 9.65 11.22
CA ALA A 278 8.52 10.60 10.13
C ALA A 278 7.51 11.76 10.14
N TRP A 279 6.26 11.49 10.47
CA TRP A 279 5.20 12.51 10.54
C TRP A 279 5.41 13.51 11.71
N GLU A 280 5.97 13.09 12.86
CA GLU A 280 6.30 13.99 13.97
C GLU A 280 7.34 15.02 13.55
N VAL A 281 8.46 14.53 12.95
CA VAL A 281 9.53 15.40 12.46
C VAL A 281 8.99 16.44 11.47
N LEU A 282 8.05 16.05 10.61
CA LEU A 282 7.48 16.96 9.61
C LEU A 282 6.51 17.98 10.23
N LEU A 283 5.72 17.57 11.24
CA LEU A 283 4.82 18.49 11.94
C LEU A 283 5.55 19.52 12.79
N GLU A 284 6.70 19.18 13.37
CA GLU A 284 7.55 20.11 14.12
C GLU A 284 8.22 21.17 13.22
N GLN A 285 8.39 20.86 11.92
CA GLN A 285 9.01 21.75 10.93
C GLN A 285 8.01 22.64 10.17
N ALA A 286 6.70 22.42 10.33
CA ALA A 286 5.61 23.12 9.65
C ALA A 286 5.08 24.31 10.45
#